data_11f7fca80a286aca5a6657fafef6a2ad
#
_entry.id   11f7fca80a286aca5a6657fafef6a2ad
#
_cell.length_a   1.000
_cell.length_b   1.000
_cell.length_c   1.000
_cell.angle_alpha   90.00
_cell.angle_beta   90.00
_cell.angle_gamma   90.00
#
_symmetry.space_group_name_H-M   'P 1'
#
loop_
_entity.id
_entity.type
_entity.pdbx_description
1 polymer ?
#
loop_
_entity_poly.entity_id
_entity_poly.type
_entity_poly.pdbx_seq_one_letter_code
_entity_poly.pdbx_strand_id
1 'polypeptide(L)'
;GVQRRFNKIFTYKETNFYDDYAHHPTEIKEILNGIRSAYKKDEIICIFQPHRISRLKDLKKEFTLSFKKADTVILCPVYTAGEKIKLGFSYNDFAREIMKNSKVKLFIVKDKYQLAKFIKQTIYGKKIVVGMGAGTISSWMKELPKLL
;
A
#
# COMPACT_ATOMS: atom_id res chain seq x y z
N GLY A 1 -6.67 16.03 6.66
CA GLY A 1 -7.45 15.34 6.97
C GLY A 1 -8.34 14.27 6.41
N VAL A 2 -9.61 14.48 6.61
CA VAL A 2 -10.64 13.51 6.23
C VAL A 2 -10.84 13.37 4.73
N GLN A 3 -10.22 14.23 3.94
CA GLN A 3 -10.45 14.31 2.50
C GLN A 3 -9.85 13.14 1.69
N ARG A 4 -8.90 12.39 2.27
CA ARG A 4 -8.26 11.27 1.61
C ARG A 4 -8.64 9.95 2.26
N ARG A 5 -9.94 9.66 2.26
CA ARG A 5 -10.47 8.42 2.79
C ARG A 5 -11.13 7.61 1.68
N PHE A 6 -10.44 6.57 1.24
CA PHE A 6 -10.92 5.63 0.23
C PHE A 6 -11.59 6.35 -0.94
N ASN A 7 -10.89 7.34 -1.49
CA ASN A 7 -11.38 8.12 -2.62
C ASN A 7 -11.03 7.43 -3.92
N LYS A 8 -12.04 7.15 -4.75
CA LYS A 8 -11.81 6.62 -6.08
C LYS A 8 -11.15 7.68 -6.95
N ILE A 9 -10.05 7.35 -7.60
CA ILE A 9 -9.29 8.29 -8.41
C ILE A 9 -9.30 7.97 -9.89
N PHE A 10 -9.32 6.69 -10.29
CA PHE A 10 -9.45 6.30 -11.70
C PHE A 10 -9.78 4.80 -11.82
N THR A 11 -10.12 4.41 -13.05
CA THR A 11 -10.34 3.01 -13.42
C THR A 11 -9.38 2.67 -14.55
N TYR A 12 -8.77 1.49 -14.49
CA TYR A 12 -7.86 1.00 -15.51
C TYR A 12 -8.10 -0.49 -15.74
N LYS A 13 -8.44 -0.86 -16.97
CA LYS A 13 -8.75 -2.26 -17.35
C LYS A 13 -9.74 -2.91 -16.36
N GLU A 14 -10.80 -2.21 -16.04
CA GLU A 14 -11.88 -2.61 -15.12
C GLU A 14 -11.48 -2.65 -13.64
N THR A 15 -10.25 -2.34 -13.31
CA THR A 15 -9.79 -2.23 -11.92
C THR A 15 -10.02 -0.81 -11.41
N ASN A 16 -10.61 -0.67 -10.25
CA ASN A 16 -10.84 0.63 -9.61
C ASN A 16 -9.69 0.94 -8.65
N PHE A 17 -9.14 2.15 -8.79
CA PHE A 17 -8.03 2.63 -7.99
C PHE A 17 -8.50 3.70 -7.01
N TYR A 18 -8.09 3.55 -5.76
CA TYR A 18 -8.46 4.41 -4.64
C TYR A 18 -7.23 4.96 -3.96
N ASP A 19 -7.39 6.11 -3.31
CA ASP A 19 -6.35 6.75 -2.50
C ASP A 19 -6.86 6.90 -1.07
N ASP A 20 -6.02 6.60 -0.08
CA ASP A 20 -6.38 6.70 1.33
C ASP A 20 -5.18 7.19 2.14
N TYR A 21 -5.45 8.02 3.14
CA TYR A 21 -4.41 8.60 4.00
C TYR A 21 -3.90 7.63 5.07
N ALA A 22 -4.50 6.46 5.22
CA ALA A 22 -4.14 5.49 6.25
C ALA A 22 -2.64 5.21 6.25
N HIS A 23 -2.00 5.33 7.41
CA HIS A 23 -0.57 5.09 7.57
C HIS A 23 -0.22 4.44 8.92
N HIS A 24 -1.13 4.38 9.86
CA HIS A 24 -0.97 3.63 11.11
C HIS A 24 -1.54 2.22 10.95
N PRO A 25 -0.98 1.23 11.68
CA PRO A 25 -1.46 -0.16 11.57
C PRO A 25 -2.97 -0.31 11.79
N THR A 26 -3.52 0.38 12.76
CA THR A 26 -4.96 0.34 13.06
C THR A 26 -5.78 0.87 11.90
N GLU A 27 -5.36 1.99 11.30
CA GLU A 27 -6.04 2.60 10.17
C GLU A 27 -6.01 1.69 8.95
N ILE A 28 -4.84 1.10 8.65
CA ILE A 28 -4.66 0.17 7.53
C ILE A 28 -5.60 -1.02 7.70
N LYS A 29 -5.61 -1.60 8.87
CA LYS A 29 -6.47 -2.75 9.19
C LYS A 29 -7.95 -2.40 9.01
N GLU A 30 -8.38 -1.25 9.52
CA GLU A 30 -9.78 -0.81 9.41
C GLU A 30 -10.21 -0.60 7.96
N ILE A 31 -9.39 0.07 7.16
CA ILE A 31 -9.70 0.32 5.75
C ILE A 31 -9.79 -1.01 4.99
N LEU A 32 -8.83 -1.89 5.17
CA LEU A 32 -8.83 -3.18 4.48
C LEU A 32 -10.00 -4.07 4.92
N ASN A 33 -10.37 -4.04 6.19
CA ASN A 33 -11.55 -4.76 6.69
C ASN A 33 -12.83 -4.22 6.05
N GLY A 34 -12.94 -2.89 5.94
CA GLY A 34 -14.09 -2.25 5.31
C GLY A 34 -14.21 -2.61 3.84
N ILE A 35 -13.09 -2.57 3.11
CA ILE A 35 -13.07 -2.96 1.69
C ILE A 35 -13.48 -4.42 1.53
N ARG A 36 -12.93 -5.31 2.33
CA ARG A 36 -13.24 -6.74 2.27
C ARG A 36 -14.70 -7.02 2.59
N SER A 37 -15.29 -6.29 3.52
CA SER A 37 -16.71 -6.44 3.85
C SER A 37 -17.61 -6.04 2.70
N ALA A 38 -17.24 -4.98 1.98
CA ALA A 38 -18.01 -4.48 0.84
C ALA A 38 -17.79 -5.32 -0.43
N TYR A 39 -16.60 -5.87 -0.61
CA TYR A 39 -16.17 -6.58 -1.82
C TYR A 39 -15.63 -7.95 -1.44
N LYS A 40 -16.51 -8.86 -1.09
CA LYS A 40 -16.15 -10.14 -0.46
C LYS A 40 -15.30 -11.04 -1.33
N LYS A 41 -15.45 -10.96 -2.65
CA LYS A 41 -14.78 -11.87 -3.60
C LYS A 41 -13.75 -11.21 -4.49
N ASP A 42 -13.71 -9.87 -4.52
CA ASP A 42 -12.78 -9.15 -5.40
C ASP A 42 -11.35 -9.23 -4.85
N GLU A 43 -10.39 -9.31 -5.75
CA GLU A 43 -8.98 -9.22 -5.35
C GLU A 43 -8.67 -7.81 -4.87
N ILE A 44 -8.03 -7.71 -3.70
CA ILE A 44 -7.65 -6.44 -3.09
C ILE A 44 -6.14 -6.32 -3.13
N ILE A 45 -5.65 -5.26 -3.75
CA ILE A 45 -4.22 -4.93 -3.85
C ILE A 45 -3.99 -3.63 -3.08
N CYS A 46 -3.14 -3.70 -2.07
CA CYS A 46 -2.78 -2.55 -1.25
C CYS A 46 -1.39 -2.06 -1.64
N ILE A 47 -1.30 -0.82 -2.13
CA ILE A 47 -0.02 -0.16 -2.40
C ILE A 47 0.30 0.67 -1.17
N PHE A 48 1.33 0.30 -0.43
CA PHE A 48 1.64 0.92 0.87
C PHE A 48 2.97 1.64 0.85
N GLN A 49 2.95 2.91 1.24
CA GLN A 49 4.15 3.69 1.50
C GLN A 49 4.25 3.97 3.00
N PRO A 50 5.19 3.34 3.71
CA PRO A 50 5.40 3.65 5.12
C PRO A 50 5.87 5.11 5.30
N HIS A 51 5.44 5.69 6.40
CA HIS A 51 5.78 7.07 6.76
C HIS A 51 6.67 7.04 7.99
N ARG A 52 7.94 7.39 7.82
CA ARG A 52 9.00 7.39 8.84
C ARG A 52 9.50 6.00 9.25
N ILE A 53 10.80 5.85 9.28
CA ILE A 53 11.46 4.61 9.70
C ILE A 53 11.27 4.35 11.19
N SER A 54 11.30 5.40 12.01
CA SER A 54 11.09 5.28 13.46
C SER A 54 9.74 4.62 13.78
N ARG A 55 8.70 5.00 13.04
CA ARG A 55 7.36 4.42 13.23
C ARG A 55 7.34 2.95 12.85
N LEU A 56 8.02 2.57 11.77
CA LEU A 56 8.13 1.17 11.38
C LEU A 56 8.84 0.32 12.43
N LYS A 57 9.89 0.86 13.04
CA LYS A 57 10.62 0.15 14.08
C LYS A 57 9.77 -0.04 15.33
N ASP A 58 9.10 1.03 15.76
CA ASP A 58 8.31 1.00 16.99
C ASP A 58 7.06 0.13 16.88
N LEU A 59 6.44 0.08 15.69
CA LEU A 59 5.18 -0.62 15.48
C LEU A 59 5.31 -1.77 14.48
N LYS A 60 6.50 -2.34 14.36
CA LYS A 60 6.82 -3.35 13.34
C LYS A 60 5.84 -4.52 13.35
N LYS A 61 5.61 -5.10 14.52
CA LYS A 61 4.71 -6.26 14.64
C LYS A 61 3.29 -5.91 14.20
N GLU A 62 2.78 -4.77 14.66
CA GLU A 62 1.44 -4.32 14.33
C GLU A 62 1.28 -4.08 12.84
N PHE A 63 2.28 -3.46 12.19
CA PHE A 63 2.27 -3.27 10.73
C PHE A 63 2.22 -4.61 10.01
N THR A 64 3.05 -5.57 10.42
CA THR A 64 3.12 -6.85 9.71
C THR A 64 1.83 -7.66 9.79
N LEU A 65 0.97 -7.36 10.76
CA LEU A 65 -0.33 -8.01 10.94
C LEU A 65 -1.50 -7.25 10.31
N SER A 66 -1.26 -6.04 9.79
CA SER A 66 -2.34 -5.13 9.36
C SER A 66 -2.92 -5.44 7.99
N PHE A 67 -2.27 -6.28 7.19
CA PHE A 67 -2.61 -6.46 5.78
C PHE A 67 -3.40 -7.75 5.50
N LYS A 68 -3.91 -8.41 6.53
CA LYS A 68 -4.54 -9.74 6.40
C LYS A 68 -5.72 -9.80 5.44
N LYS A 69 -6.44 -8.71 5.26
CA LYS A 69 -7.60 -8.66 4.38
C LYS A 69 -7.27 -8.27 2.94
N ALA A 70 -6.03 -7.92 2.66
CA ALA A 70 -5.56 -7.76 1.29
C ALA A 70 -5.12 -9.12 0.73
N ASP A 71 -5.07 -9.23 -0.59
CA ASP A 71 -4.50 -10.38 -1.28
C ASP A 71 -3.04 -10.14 -1.64
N THR A 72 -2.74 -8.92 -2.04
CA THR A 72 -1.39 -8.51 -2.47
C THR A 72 -1.04 -7.17 -1.86
N VAL A 73 0.20 -7.03 -1.43
CA VAL A 73 0.77 -5.76 -0.98
C VAL A 73 1.89 -5.37 -1.93
N ILE A 74 1.87 -4.14 -2.42
CA ILE A 74 2.98 -3.53 -3.14
C ILE A 74 3.60 -2.52 -2.21
N LEU A 75 4.84 -2.78 -1.81
CA LEU A 75 5.54 -1.98 -0.82
C LEU A 75 6.42 -0.96 -1.52
N CYS A 76 6.18 0.32 -1.24
CA CYS A 76 6.93 1.45 -1.80
C CYS A 76 8.03 1.88 -0.84
N PRO A 77 9.04 2.64 -1.30
CA PRO A 77 10.08 3.16 -0.41
C PRO A 77 9.48 4.00 0.72
N VAL A 78 10.10 3.93 1.88
CA VAL A 78 9.68 4.70 3.04
C VAL A 78 9.74 6.20 2.73
N TYR A 79 8.67 6.93 3.06
CA TYR A 79 8.71 8.38 3.08
C TYR A 79 9.34 8.80 4.41
N THR A 80 10.57 9.28 4.36
CA THR A 80 11.36 9.51 5.57
C THR A 80 10.95 10.74 6.36
N ALA A 81 10.26 11.69 5.73
CA ALA A 81 9.85 12.96 6.35
C ALA A 81 11.05 13.68 7.02
N GLY A 82 12.23 13.61 6.38
CA GLY A 82 13.44 14.23 6.89
C GLY A 82 14.24 13.40 7.89
N GLU A 83 13.75 12.22 8.27
CA GLU A 83 14.51 11.33 9.15
C GLU A 83 15.76 10.77 8.43
N LYS A 84 16.84 10.61 9.18
CA LYS A 84 17.99 9.88 8.68
C LYS A 84 17.73 8.38 8.77
N ILE A 85 18.17 7.64 7.74
CA ILE A 85 18.08 6.19 7.76
C ILE A 85 18.99 5.66 8.87
N LYS A 86 18.41 4.91 9.81
CA LYS A 86 19.15 4.31 10.91
C LYS A 86 19.65 2.94 10.49
N LEU A 87 20.92 2.66 10.82
CA LEU A 87 21.50 1.33 10.63
C LEU A 87 20.71 0.29 11.45
N GLY A 88 20.59 -0.92 10.90
CA GLY A 88 19.96 -2.03 11.61
C GLY A 88 18.49 -2.28 11.30
N PHE A 89 17.85 -1.46 10.48
CA PHE A 89 16.51 -1.75 10.00
C PHE A 89 16.59 -2.31 8.59
N SER A 90 16.12 -3.55 8.41
CA SER A 90 16.08 -4.19 7.10
C SER A 90 14.68 -4.12 6.51
N TYR A 91 14.53 -3.40 5.40
CA TYR A 91 13.27 -3.29 4.68
C TYR A 91 12.85 -4.64 4.08
N ASN A 92 13.82 -5.42 3.63
CA ASN A 92 13.53 -6.76 3.09
C ASN A 92 13.01 -7.70 4.18
N ASP A 93 13.54 -7.62 5.40
CA ASP A 93 13.05 -8.40 6.53
C ASP A 93 11.62 -7.98 6.90
N PHE A 94 11.36 -6.69 6.90
CA PHE A 94 10.02 -6.16 7.13
C PHE A 94 9.03 -6.72 6.11
N ALA A 95 9.41 -6.70 4.82
CA ALA A 95 8.58 -7.26 3.75
C ALA A 95 8.29 -8.76 3.97
N ARG A 96 9.31 -9.53 4.32
CA ARG A 96 9.14 -10.96 4.60
C ARG A 96 8.20 -11.21 5.78
N GLU A 97 8.29 -10.39 6.81
CA GLU A 97 7.41 -10.52 7.97
C GLU A 97 5.96 -10.15 7.63
N ILE A 98 5.74 -9.18 6.75
CA ILE A 98 4.39 -8.88 6.26
C ILE A 98 3.81 -10.11 5.55
N MET A 99 4.58 -10.72 4.64
CA MET A 99 4.14 -11.92 3.92
C MET A 99 3.78 -13.04 4.89
N LYS A 100 4.62 -13.26 5.88
CA LYS A 100 4.44 -14.33 6.86
C LYS A 100 3.23 -14.07 7.77
N ASN A 101 3.14 -12.87 8.33
CA ASN A 101 2.16 -12.56 9.38
C ASN A 101 0.80 -12.19 8.83
N SER A 102 0.74 -11.56 7.67
CA SER A 102 -0.52 -11.23 7.00
C SER A 102 -0.93 -12.23 5.91
N LYS A 103 -0.04 -13.15 5.55
CA LYS A 103 -0.29 -14.19 4.54
C LYS A 103 -0.71 -13.60 3.19
N VAL A 104 0.04 -12.61 2.73
CA VAL A 104 -0.19 -11.91 1.47
C VAL A 104 0.95 -12.16 0.51
N LYS A 105 0.68 -11.97 -0.79
CA LYS A 105 1.73 -11.81 -1.79
C LYS A 105 2.30 -10.40 -1.61
N LEU A 106 3.61 -10.25 -1.81
CA LEU A 106 4.22 -8.94 -1.63
C LEU A 106 5.27 -8.70 -2.71
N PHE A 107 5.26 -7.48 -3.23
CA PHE A 107 6.24 -7.00 -4.21
C PHE A 107 6.77 -5.66 -3.73
N ILE A 108 8.06 -5.41 -3.96
CA ILE A 108 8.69 -4.14 -3.60
C ILE A 108 8.98 -3.38 -4.89
N VAL A 109 8.58 -2.13 -4.94
CA VAL A 109 8.89 -1.23 -6.06
C VAL A 109 9.78 -0.08 -5.54
N LYS A 110 10.65 0.41 -6.41
CA LYS A 110 11.61 1.47 -6.02
C LYS A 110 11.15 2.87 -6.36
N ASP A 111 10.22 3.03 -7.30
CA ASP A 111 9.71 4.34 -7.71
C ASP A 111 8.36 4.20 -8.43
N LYS A 112 7.78 5.32 -8.80
CA LYS A 112 6.46 5.34 -9.47
C LYS A 112 6.49 4.72 -10.87
N TYR A 113 7.63 4.74 -11.54
CA TYR A 113 7.77 4.16 -12.87
C TYR A 113 7.76 2.64 -12.80
N GLN A 114 8.46 2.08 -11.82
CA GLN A 114 8.44 0.65 -11.58
C GLN A 114 7.05 0.19 -11.12
N LEU A 115 6.38 1.00 -10.31
CA LEU A 115 5.00 0.74 -9.90
C LEU A 115 4.08 0.69 -11.12
N ALA A 116 4.16 1.68 -12.02
CA ALA A 116 3.35 1.71 -13.23
C ALA A 116 3.61 0.50 -14.12
N LYS A 117 4.87 0.13 -14.29
CA LYS A 117 5.25 -1.04 -15.08
C LYS A 117 4.64 -2.32 -14.49
N PHE A 118 4.71 -2.48 -13.18
CA PHE A 118 4.12 -3.62 -12.49
C PHE A 118 2.61 -3.68 -12.73
N ILE A 119 1.94 -2.54 -12.60
CA ILE A 119 0.49 -2.45 -12.82
C ILE A 119 0.14 -2.84 -14.25
N LYS A 120 0.85 -2.30 -15.24
CA LYS A 120 0.60 -2.65 -16.65
C LYS A 120 0.71 -4.15 -16.91
N GLN A 121 1.66 -4.79 -16.28
CA GLN A 121 1.97 -6.21 -16.53
C GLN A 121 1.04 -7.17 -15.78
N THR A 122 0.47 -6.74 -14.65
CA THR A 122 -0.18 -7.69 -13.74
C THR A 122 -1.62 -7.36 -13.40
N ILE A 123 -2.07 -6.12 -13.57
CA ILE A 123 -3.40 -5.72 -13.10
C ILE A 123 -4.36 -5.58 -14.26
N TYR A 124 -5.43 -6.39 -14.23
CA TYR A 124 -6.53 -6.35 -15.17
C TYR A 124 -7.75 -7.01 -14.53
N GLY A 125 -8.92 -6.69 -15.05
CA GLY A 125 -10.17 -7.27 -14.57
C GLY A 125 -10.71 -6.53 -13.33
N LYS A 126 -11.81 -7.03 -12.82
CA LYS A 126 -12.52 -6.39 -11.71
C LYS A 126 -11.78 -6.60 -10.39
N LYS A 127 -10.92 -5.66 -10.06
CA LYS A 127 -10.11 -5.67 -8.83
C LYS A 127 -10.20 -4.33 -8.15
N ILE A 128 -9.73 -4.28 -6.90
CA ILE A 128 -9.66 -3.06 -6.11
C ILE A 128 -8.22 -2.81 -5.73
N VAL A 129 -7.72 -1.64 -6.09
CA VAL A 129 -6.39 -1.18 -5.69
C VAL A 129 -6.55 0.02 -4.79
N VAL A 130 -5.92 -0.01 -3.62
CA VAL A 130 -5.90 1.13 -2.70
C VAL A 130 -4.47 1.52 -2.41
N GLY A 131 -4.13 2.78 -2.67
CA GLY A 131 -2.84 3.36 -2.28
C GLY A 131 -2.97 3.98 -0.91
N MET A 132 -2.10 3.58 0.01
CA MET A 132 -2.15 4.04 1.39
C MET A 132 -0.85 4.69 1.82
N GLY A 133 -0.97 5.81 2.50
CA GLY A 133 0.17 6.51 3.09
C GLY A 133 -0.07 7.99 3.26
N ALA A 134 0.75 8.60 4.08
CA ALA A 134 0.68 10.03 4.39
C ALA A 134 1.70 10.87 3.61
N GLY A 135 2.56 10.24 2.83
CA GLY A 135 3.63 10.90 2.08
C GLY A 135 3.33 11.08 0.60
N THR A 136 4.29 10.78 -0.25
CA THR A 136 4.23 11.02 -1.69
C THR A 136 3.35 10.04 -2.46
N ILE A 137 2.88 8.97 -1.83
CA ILE A 137 2.09 7.95 -2.51
C ILE A 137 0.82 8.52 -3.16
N SER A 138 0.17 9.49 -2.54
CA SER A 138 -1.02 10.13 -3.10
C SER A 138 -0.73 10.78 -4.45
N SER A 139 0.40 11.46 -4.55
CA SER A 139 0.87 12.08 -5.79
C SER A 139 1.16 11.00 -6.85
N TRP A 140 1.83 9.91 -6.47
CA TRP A 140 2.08 8.80 -7.38
C TRP A 140 0.78 8.22 -7.94
N MET A 141 -0.20 7.99 -7.07
CA MET A 141 -1.49 7.43 -7.47
C MET A 141 -2.19 8.32 -8.49
N LYS A 142 -2.12 9.63 -8.31
CA LYS A 142 -2.72 10.60 -9.23
C LYS A 142 -1.98 10.69 -10.56
N GLU A 143 -0.68 10.41 -10.57
CA GLU A 143 0.14 10.42 -11.78
C GLU A 143 0.04 9.11 -12.57
N LEU A 144 -0.37 8.01 -11.95
CA LEU A 144 -0.46 6.71 -12.61
C LEU A 144 -1.21 6.72 -13.94
N PRO A 145 -2.36 7.41 -14.09
CA PRO A 145 -3.07 7.40 -15.38
C PRO A 145 -2.21 7.87 -16.56
N LYS A 146 -1.26 8.78 -16.32
CA LYS A 146 -0.36 9.26 -17.36
C LYS A 146 0.75 8.24 -17.68
N LEU A 147 1.02 7.33 -16.78
CA LEU A 147 2.09 6.34 -16.92
C LEU A 147 1.56 4.99 -17.40
N LEU A 148 0.26 4.80 -17.36
CA LEU A 148 -0.42 3.59 -17.82
C LEU A 148 -0.98 3.78 -19.23
#